data_46b0f0c7cf2e6a0773e2fbe6808cbd47
#
_entry.id   46b0f0c7cf2e6a0773e2fbe6808cbd47
#
_cell.length_a   1.000
_cell.length_b   1.000
_cell.length_c   1.000
_cell.angle_alpha   90.00
_cell.angle_beta   90.00
_cell.angle_gamma   90.00
#
_symmetry.space_group_name_H-M   'P 1'
#
loop_
_entity.id
_entity.type
_entity.pdbx_description
1 polymer ?
#
loop_
_entity_poly.entity_id
_entity_poly.type
_entity_poly.pdbx_seq_one_letter_code
_entity_poly.pdbx_strand_id
1 'polypeptide(L)'
;DGHSHSDKFEVTRLDPKTGERKVFDSVVVGGKYFPIQNEKSFLFADSLMEFGATPEQVFSINGGRRVGGTFGLGDLDLSIGGVDKLIAKLLIFTSHDGSKSLTARIIQQRLACTNQLDMMFKNYTNAVVIKHTASAEFNVHQAQQTLGVAGSWVHELERVAESLVQVPMTTGQFTELATSIYAKPESDETSKRAVSRWSNQINLLESIFKGNAPQGDTTGQIGGTAWAGYNALTERLDWYRNGSNSPELGRTRAAQAMGIIGNLGKTKSNILTQVESFVDSMPETVAV
;
A
#
# COMPACT_ATOMS: atom_id res chain seq x y z
N ASP A 1 5.24 11.14 -49.78
CA ASP A 1 6.32 10.80 -48.84
C ASP A 1 5.91 11.24 -47.44
N GLY A 2 5.23 10.36 -46.76
CA GLY A 2 4.77 10.62 -45.39
C GLY A 2 5.89 10.40 -44.39
N HIS A 3 6.58 11.43 -44.00
CA HIS A 3 7.39 11.38 -42.79
C HIS A 3 6.48 11.43 -41.56
N SER A 4 6.18 10.32 -40.97
CA SER A 4 5.61 10.29 -39.65
C SER A 4 6.71 10.74 -38.67
N HIS A 5 6.68 11.99 -38.25
CA HIS A 5 7.41 12.42 -37.07
C HIS A 5 6.77 11.70 -35.89
N SER A 6 7.41 10.63 -35.42
CA SER A 6 6.99 10.02 -34.15
C SER A 6 7.39 11.00 -33.04
N ASP A 7 6.42 11.69 -32.43
CA ASP A 7 6.63 12.48 -31.20
C ASP A 7 7.00 11.58 -30.00
N LYS A 8 7.90 10.64 -30.24
CA LYS A 8 8.33 9.63 -29.27
C LYS A 8 9.82 9.76 -29.02
N PHE A 9 10.20 9.70 -27.76
CA PHE A 9 11.58 9.87 -27.31
C PHE A 9 11.99 8.69 -26.43
N GLU A 10 13.23 8.23 -26.63
CA GLU A 10 13.87 7.29 -25.73
C GLU A 10 14.36 8.00 -24.48
N VAL A 11 14.18 7.39 -23.32
CA VAL A 11 14.70 7.89 -22.05
C VAL A 11 16.04 7.28 -21.77
N THR A 12 17.04 8.13 -21.54
CA THR A 12 18.39 7.71 -21.19
C THR A 12 18.76 8.11 -19.77
N ARG A 13 19.57 7.29 -19.11
CA ARG A 13 20.19 7.58 -17.82
C ARG A 13 21.66 7.91 -18.02
N LEU A 14 22.11 8.98 -17.40
CA LEU A 14 23.54 9.28 -17.30
C LEU A 14 24.11 8.55 -16.07
N ASP A 15 25.15 7.75 -16.27
CA ASP A 15 25.91 7.20 -15.15
C ASP A 15 26.81 8.32 -14.56
N PRO A 16 26.60 8.73 -13.30
CA PRO A 16 27.36 9.86 -12.73
C PRO A 16 28.85 9.56 -12.52
N LYS A 17 29.23 8.26 -12.47
CA LYS A 17 30.63 7.86 -12.27
C LYS A 17 31.41 7.78 -13.57
N THR A 18 30.79 7.29 -14.64
CA THR A 18 31.45 7.05 -15.92
C THR A 18 31.14 8.12 -16.97
N GLY A 19 30.07 8.91 -16.77
CA GLY A 19 29.54 9.82 -17.79
C GLY A 19 28.85 9.11 -18.95
N GLU A 20 28.73 7.80 -18.89
CA GLU A 20 28.13 6.98 -19.95
C GLU A 20 26.61 7.14 -19.96
N ARG A 21 26.03 7.30 -21.15
CA ARG A 21 24.58 7.28 -21.33
C ARG A 21 24.09 5.88 -21.59
N LYS A 22 23.20 5.38 -20.72
CA LYS A 22 22.51 4.10 -20.88
C LYS A 22 21.04 4.33 -21.20
N VAL A 23 20.57 3.75 -22.29
CA VAL A 23 19.17 3.75 -22.66
C VAL A 23 18.40 2.84 -21.72
N PHE A 24 17.22 3.23 -21.27
CA PHE A 24 16.30 2.31 -20.62
C PHE A 24 15.63 1.45 -21.68
N ASP A 25 15.97 0.17 -21.73
CA ASP A 25 15.46 -0.77 -22.73
C ASP A 25 13.93 -0.68 -22.88
N SER A 26 13.48 -0.47 -24.11
CA SER A 26 12.05 -0.39 -24.46
C SER A 26 11.26 0.72 -23.78
N VAL A 27 11.90 1.77 -23.26
CA VAL A 27 11.21 2.93 -22.70
C VAL A 27 11.11 4.04 -23.74
N VAL A 28 9.90 4.23 -24.25
CA VAL A 28 9.56 5.28 -25.20
C VAL A 28 8.46 6.15 -24.61
N VAL A 29 8.68 7.46 -24.55
CA VAL A 29 7.73 8.44 -24.01
C VAL A 29 7.24 9.41 -25.08
N GLY A 30 6.05 9.95 -24.90
CA GLY A 30 5.49 10.95 -25.83
C GLY A 30 6.10 12.33 -25.66
N GLY A 31 5.96 13.19 -26.69
CA GLY A 31 6.56 14.54 -26.73
C GLY A 31 6.12 15.50 -25.63
N LYS A 32 5.03 15.21 -24.94
CA LYS A 32 4.55 16.01 -23.78
C LYS A 32 5.17 15.57 -22.45
N TYR A 33 5.89 14.45 -22.43
CA TYR A 33 6.54 13.97 -21.24
C TYR A 33 7.79 14.79 -20.92
N PHE A 34 7.84 15.31 -19.72
CA PHE A 34 9.00 16.03 -19.19
C PHE A 34 9.59 15.24 -18.02
N PRO A 35 10.81 14.68 -18.15
CA PRO A 35 11.39 13.88 -17.08
C PRO A 35 11.70 14.75 -15.86
N ILE A 36 11.13 14.39 -14.72
CA ILE A 36 11.50 14.97 -13.44
C ILE A 36 12.76 14.26 -12.95
N GLN A 37 13.84 15.02 -12.77
CA GLN A 37 15.10 14.46 -12.28
C GLN A 37 14.98 14.03 -10.81
N ASN A 38 15.74 13.01 -10.42
CA ASN A 38 15.74 12.51 -9.03
C ASN A 38 16.01 13.63 -8.02
N GLU A 39 16.97 14.49 -8.31
CA GLU A 39 17.31 15.65 -7.50
C GLU A 39 16.07 16.52 -7.19
N LYS A 40 15.28 16.87 -8.22
CA LYS A 40 14.05 17.64 -8.01
C LYS A 40 13.00 16.90 -7.17
N SER A 41 12.89 15.59 -7.35
CA SER A 41 11.98 14.76 -6.54
C SER A 41 12.38 14.77 -5.06
N PHE A 42 13.68 14.80 -4.77
CA PHE A 42 14.18 14.83 -3.39
C PHE A 42 14.22 16.24 -2.78
N LEU A 43 14.32 17.32 -3.58
CA LEU A 43 14.08 18.68 -3.08
C LEU A 43 12.67 18.85 -2.48
N PHE A 44 11.68 18.14 -3.04
CA PHE A 44 10.36 18.07 -2.43
C PHE A 44 10.41 17.37 -1.06
N ALA A 45 11.21 16.30 -0.93
CA ALA A 45 11.43 15.62 0.34
C ALA A 45 12.13 16.53 1.37
N ASP A 46 13.13 17.30 0.95
CA ASP A 46 13.82 18.27 1.83
C ASP A 46 12.84 19.28 2.42
N SER A 47 11.89 19.77 1.62
CA SER A 47 10.83 20.66 2.11
C SER A 47 9.94 19.97 3.15
N LEU A 48 9.71 18.67 3.06
CA LEU A 48 8.94 17.92 4.06
C LEU A 48 9.73 17.70 5.36
N MET A 49 11.07 17.61 5.29
CA MET A 49 11.90 17.50 6.48
C MET A 49 11.86 18.78 7.33
N GLU A 50 11.66 19.94 6.73
CA GLU A 50 11.44 21.21 7.45
C GLU A 50 10.17 21.16 8.32
N PHE A 51 9.23 20.27 7.99
CA PHE A 51 7.99 20.02 8.74
C PHE A 51 8.03 18.75 9.60
N GLY A 52 9.21 18.25 9.93
CA GLY A 52 9.40 17.14 10.86
C GLY A 52 9.43 15.74 10.21
N ALA A 53 9.33 15.62 8.90
CA ALA A 53 9.50 14.33 8.24
C ALA A 53 10.97 13.86 8.36
N THR A 54 11.18 12.60 8.75
CA THR A 54 12.52 12.02 8.92
C THR A 54 12.84 11.02 7.80
N PRO A 55 13.97 11.19 7.07
CA PRO A 55 14.32 10.28 6.00
C PRO A 55 14.67 8.89 6.56
N GLU A 56 14.07 7.83 5.99
CA GLU A 56 14.31 6.46 6.40
C GLU A 56 15.07 5.67 5.34
N GLN A 57 14.63 5.75 4.08
CA GLN A 57 15.14 4.89 3.02
C GLN A 57 14.93 5.50 1.63
N VAL A 58 15.90 5.26 0.76
CA VAL A 58 15.79 5.50 -0.68
C VAL A 58 15.89 4.18 -1.42
N PHE A 59 15.14 4.01 -2.50
CA PHE A 59 15.17 2.80 -3.33
C PHE A 59 15.13 3.13 -4.82
N SER A 60 15.68 2.20 -5.60
CA SER A 60 15.64 2.22 -7.06
C SER A 60 15.19 0.85 -7.55
N ILE A 61 14.24 0.83 -8.48
CA ILE A 61 13.60 -0.39 -8.99
C ILE A 61 13.75 -0.44 -10.51
N ASN A 62 13.90 -1.65 -11.06
CA ASN A 62 14.03 -1.89 -12.50
C ASN A 62 15.16 -1.07 -13.13
N GLY A 63 16.35 -1.08 -12.52
CA GLY A 63 17.53 -0.40 -13.07
C GLY A 63 17.43 1.13 -13.08
N GLY A 64 16.61 1.73 -12.19
CA GLY A 64 16.42 3.18 -12.11
C GLY A 64 15.20 3.70 -12.86
N ARG A 65 14.38 2.84 -13.46
CA ARG A 65 13.11 3.27 -14.10
C ARG A 65 12.14 3.87 -13.10
N ARG A 66 12.19 3.41 -11.86
CA ARG A 66 11.38 3.91 -10.74
C ARG A 66 12.27 4.17 -9.55
N VAL A 67 12.11 5.33 -8.97
CA VAL A 67 12.91 5.80 -7.84
C VAL A 67 11.99 6.35 -6.77
N GLY A 68 12.32 6.17 -5.52
CA GLY A 68 11.55 6.70 -4.41
C GLY A 68 12.26 6.63 -3.08
N GLY A 69 11.59 7.13 -2.05
CA GLY A 69 12.05 7.08 -0.68
C GLY A 69 10.90 7.09 0.30
N THR A 70 11.16 6.64 1.52
CA THR A 70 10.23 6.70 2.65
C THR A 70 10.75 7.64 3.72
N PHE A 71 9.82 8.34 4.35
CA PHE A 71 10.05 9.30 5.42
C PHE A 71 9.09 8.99 6.56
N GLY A 72 9.59 8.96 7.78
CA GLY A 72 8.77 8.83 8.97
C GLY A 72 8.02 10.13 9.27
N LEU A 73 6.78 10.02 9.73
CA LEU A 73 5.91 11.11 10.15
C LEU A 73 5.46 10.85 11.58
N GLY A 74 6.40 10.79 12.54
CA GLY A 74 6.18 10.31 13.91
C GLY A 74 5.01 10.99 14.65
N ASP A 75 4.72 12.26 14.35
CA ASP A 75 3.58 12.98 14.92
C ASP A 75 2.20 12.43 14.47
N LEU A 76 2.19 11.55 13.46
CA LEU A 76 1.00 10.91 12.91
C LEU A 76 0.94 9.40 13.22
N ASP A 77 1.78 8.90 14.13
CA ASP A 77 1.72 7.52 14.61
C ASP A 77 0.44 7.29 15.40
N LEU A 78 -0.13 6.09 15.28
CA LEU A 78 -1.38 5.72 15.93
C LEU A 78 -1.20 4.54 16.88
N SER A 79 -2.13 4.39 17.83
CA SER A 79 -2.22 3.24 18.72
C SER A 79 -3.68 2.80 18.85
N ILE A 80 -4.13 1.93 17.94
CA ILE A 80 -5.52 1.47 17.86
C ILE A 80 -5.85 0.55 19.03
N GLY A 81 -6.95 0.84 19.72
CA GLY A 81 -7.33 0.15 20.94
C GLY A 81 -6.27 0.22 22.05
N GLY A 82 -5.35 1.17 21.97
CA GLY A 82 -4.21 1.31 22.90
C GLY A 82 -3.10 0.27 22.75
N VAL A 83 -3.21 -0.68 21.85
CA VAL A 83 -2.29 -1.84 21.72
C VAL A 83 -1.71 -2.02 20.31
N ASP A 84 -2.47 -1.78 19.26
CA ASP A 84 -2.00 -1.99 17.88
C ASP A 84 -1.30 -0.72 17.36
N LYS A 85 0.02 -0.75 17.37
CA LYS A 85 0.84 0.41 16.97
C LYS A 85 1.02 0.47 15.46
N LEU A 86 0.72 1.64 14.90
CA LEU A 86 0.91 1.99 13.50
C LEU A 86 1.88 3.16 13.39
N ILE A 87 2.87 3.02 12.51
CA ILE A 87 3.85 4.05 12.21
C ILE A 87 3.44 4.76 10.92
N ALA A 88 3.30 6.07 10.99
CA ALA A 88 3.02 6.90 9.83
C ALA A 88 4.26 7.08 8.95
N LYS A 89 4.12 6.80 7.66
CA LYS A 89 5.17 6.97 6.68
C LYS A 89 4.67 7.71 5.46
N LEU A 90 5.52 8.58 4.93
CA LEU A 90 5.34 9.17 3.63
C LEU A 90 6.21 8.42 2.61
N LEU A 91 5.59 7.90 1.57
CA LEU A 91 6.26 7.32 0.42
C LEU A 91 6.25 8.34 -0.72
N ILE A 92 7.44 8.78 -1.14
CA ILE A 92 7.62 9.59 -2.35
C ILE A 92 8.19 8.68 -3.43
N PHE A 93 7.59 8.67 -4.61
CA PHE A 93 8.12 7.93 -5.74
C PHE A 93 7.81 8.59 -7.07
N THR A 94 8.66 8.31 -8.06
CA THR A 94 8.52 8.77 -9.45
C THR A 94 8.93 7.67 -10.43
N SER A 95 8.59 7.83 -11.70
CA SER A 95 9.10 6.96 -12.76
C SER A 95 9.73 7.76 -13.88
N HIS A 96 10.76 7.18 -14.49
CA HIS A 96 11.42 7.73 -15.67
C HIS A 96 10.94 7.07 -16.97
N ASP A 97 10.04 6.10 -16.87
CA ASP A 97 9.46 5.36 -18.01
C ASP A 97 8.05 5.86 -18.39
N GLY A 98 7.61 6.97 -17.82
CA GLY A 98 6.26 7.51 -18.05
C GLY A 98 5.12 6.71 -17.42
N SER A 99 5.42 5.61 -16.72
CA SER A 99 4.38 4.73 -16.13
C SER A 99 3.69 5.30 -14.90
N LYS A 100 4.34 6.24 -14.20
CA LYS A 100 3.84 6.86 -12.96
C LYS A 100 4.25 8.32 -12.87
N SER A 101 3.35 9.14 -12.36
CA SER A 101 3.65 10.52 -11.95
C SER A 101 4.49 10.54 -10.69
N LEU A 102 5.14 11.66 -10.39
CA LEU A 102 5.68 11.87 -9.06
C LEU A 102 4.51 11.88 -8.07
N THR A 103 4.59 11.02 -7.08
CA THR A 103 3.53 10.83 -6.10
C THR A 103 4.13 10.83 -4.70
N ALA A 104 3.54 11.61 -3.81
CA ALA A 104 3.74 11.54 -2.38
C ALA A 104 2.50 10.85 -1.77
N ARG A 105 2.67 9.72 -1.09
CA ARG A 105 1.58 8.94 -0.51
C ARG A 105 1.84 8.62 0.95
N ILE A 106 0.83 8.84 1.77
CA ILE A 106 0.86 8.48 3.17
C ILE A 106 0.38 7.03 3.33
N ILE A 107 1.09 6.31 4.17
CA ILE A 107 0.78 4.94 4.58
C ILE A 107 0.92 4.83 6.09
N GLN A 108 0.14 3.96 6.68
CA GLN A 108 0.36 3.51 8.05
C GLN A 108 0.90 2.08 8.02
N GLN A 109 2.02 1.85 8.68
CA GLN A 109 2.64 0.53 8.78
C GLN A 109 2.42 -0.04 10.16
N ARG A 110 1.74 -1.19 10.24
CA ARG A 110 1.61 -1.91 11.50
C ARG A 110 2.95 -2.44 11.97
N LEU A 111 3.30 -2.26 13.23
CA LEU A 111 4.54 -2.80 13.80
C LEU A 111 4.51 -4.32 13.92
N ALA A 112 3.35 -4.89 14.25
CA ALA A 112 3.21 -6.33 14.48
C ALA A 112 3.54 -7.20 13.26
N CYS A 113 3.16 -6.75 12.05
CA CYS A 113 3.30 -7.56 10.82
C CYS A 113 3.90 -6.80 9.64
N THR A 114 4.27 -5.55 9.83
CA THR A 114 4.73 -4.65 8.77
C THR A 114 3.75 -4.47 7.58
N ASN A 115 2.47 -4.80 7.79
CA ASN A 115 1.41 -4.50 6.84
C ASN A 115 1.35 -3.02 6.58
N GLN A 116 1.17 -2.65 5.31
CA GLN A 116 1.04 -1.28 4.89
C GLN A 116 -0.42 -0.95 4.64
N LEU A 117 -0.96 -0.08 5.45
CA LEU A 117 -2.33 0.40 5.35
C LEU A 117 -2.32 1.66 4.49
N ASP A 118 -2.85 1.56 3.28
CA ASP A 118 -2.89 2.61 2.27
C ASP A 118 -4.28 2.67 1.59
N MET A 119 -5.32 2.24 2.32
CA MET A 119 -6.68 2.25 1.81
C MET A 119 -7.14 3.66 1.43
N MET A 120 -8.02 3.75 0.45
CA MET A 120 -8.64 5.00 0.02
C MET A 120 -9.99 5.17 0.70
N PHE A 121 -10.21 6.31 1.30
CA PHE A 121 -11.53 6.72 1.82
C PHE A 121 -12.24 7.61 0.80
N LYS A 122 -13.57 7.58 0.79
CA LYS A 122 -14.39 8.30 -0.20
C LYS A 122 -14.09 9.81 -0.23
N ASN A 123 -13.87 10.42 0.92
CA ASN A 123 -13.72 11.86 1.08
C ASN A 123 -12.27 12.28 1.44
N TYR A 124 -11.35 11.32 1.57
CA TYR A 124 -9.98 11.59 2.01
C TYR A 124 -8.99 10.90 1.08
N THR A 125 -8.05 11.67 0.58
CA THR A 125 -6.96 11.13 -0.22
C THR A 125 -5.70 10.99 0.64
N ASN A 126 -4.96 9.94 0.41
CA ASN A 126 -3.66 9.72 1.04
C ASN A 126 -2.50 10.03 0.09
N ALA A 127 -2.77 10.69 -1.04
CA ALA A 127 -1.72 10.94 -2.03
C ALA A 127 -1.88 12.31 -2.70
N VAL A 128 -0.74 12.95 -2.93
CA VAL A 128 -0.59 14.10 -3.84
C VAL A 128 0.14 13.62 -5.08
N VAL A 129 -0.37 13.96 -6.26
CA VAL A 129 0.15 13.50 -7.55
C VAL A 129 0.54 14.70 -8.40
N ILE A 130 1.80 14.73 -8.83
CA ILE A 130 2.38 15.79 -9.65
C ILE A 130 2.75 15.19 -11.01
N LYS A 131 2.10 15.66 -12.07
CA LYS A 131 2.33 15.17 -13.43
C LYS A 131 3.71 15.57 -13.95
N HIS A 132 4.31 14.75 -14.79
CA HIS A 132 5.55 15.01 -15.49
C HIS A 132 5.32 16.03 -16.64
N THR A 133 5.22 17.30 -16.27
CA THR A 133 5.05 18.42 -17.21
C THR A 133 6.16 19.44 -17.01
N ALA A 134 6.44 20.26 -18.02
CA ALA A 134 7.46 21.31 -17.94
C ALA A 134 7.18 22.35 -16.82
N SER A 135 5.91 22.49 -16.42
CA SER A 135 5.46 23.41 -15.36
C SER A 135 5.32 22.75 -13.99
N ALA A 136 5.86 21.55 -13.77
CA ALA A 136 5.82 20.91 -12.46
C ALA A 136 6.68 21.70 -11.47
N GLU A 137 6.02 22.34 -10.50
CA GLU A 137 6.68 23.09 -9.43
C GLU A 137 6.66 22.30 -8.14
N PHE A 138 7.80 22.26 -7.46
CA PHE A 138 7.98 21.62 -6.16
C PHE A 138 8.34 22.71 -5.16
N ASN A 139 7.40 23.07 -4.30
CA ASN A 139 7.60 24.13 -3.34
C ASN A 139 7.05 23.78 -1.95
N VAL A 140 7.33 24.64 -0.98
CA VAL A 140 6.89 24.50 0.41
C VAL A 140 5.36 24.38 0.52
N HIS A 141 4.60 25.06 -0.33
CA HIS A 141 3.14 24.98 -0.33
C HIS A 141 2.64 23.56 -0.64
N GLN A 142 3.27 22.86 -1.59
CA GLN A 142 2.94 21.46 -1.90
C GLN A 142 3.30 20.52 -0.75
N ALA A 143 4.42 20.77 -0.05
CA ALA A 143 4.77 20.05 1.15
C ALA A 143 3.71 20.22 2.25
N GLN A 144 3.32 21.45 2.53
CA GLN A 144 2.25 21.77 3.49
C GLN A 144 0.92 21.11 3.10
N GLN A 145 0.54 21.18 1.82
CA GLN A 145 -0.66 20.52 1.30
C GLN A 145 -0.60 19.00 1.49
N THR A 146 0.56 18.39 1.22
CA THR A 146 0.76 16.94 1.42
C THR A 146 0.59 16.56 2.89
N LEU A 147 1.17 17.31 3.82
CA LEU A 147 1.02 17.06 5.26
C LEU A 147 -0.40 17.31 5.74
N GLY A 148 -1.10 18.33 5.23
CA GLY A 148 -2.52 18.57 5.55
C GLY A 148 -3.43 17.43 5.09
N VAL A 149 -3.18 16.90 3.89
CA VAL A 149 -3.87 15.70 3.38
C VAL A 149 -3.55 14.48 4.26
N ALA A 150 -2.29 14.36 4.72
CA ALA A 150 -1.87 13.30 5.63
C ALA A 150 -2.70 13.26 6.91
N GLY A 151 -2.79 14.37 7.63
CA GLY A 151 -3.49 14.46 8.89
C GLY A 151 -4.96 14.04 8.76
N SER A 152 -5.66 14.55 7.78
CA SER A 152 -7.08 14.23 7.57
C SER A 152 -7.30 12.74 7.25
N TRP A 153 -6.43 12.15 6.44
CA TRP A 153 -6.52 10.72 6.11
C TRP A 153 -6.18 9.84 7.33
N VAL A 154 -5.17 10.20 8.11
CA VAL A 154 -4.78 9.47 9.32
C VAL A 154 -5.89 9.50 10.37
N HIS A 155 -6.53 10.65 10.59
CA HIS A 155 -7.68 10.73 11.49
C HIS A 155 -8.86 9.86 11.05
N GLU A 156 -9.14 9.80 9.75
CA GLU A 156 -10.19 8.91 9.26
C GLU A 156 -9.81 7.44 9.43
N LEU A 157 -8.56 7.06 9.19
CA LEU A 157 -8.07 5.71 9.47
C LEU A 157 -8.22 5.36 10.95
N GLU A 158 -7.80 6.26 11.84
CA GLU A 158 -7.94 6.08 13.28
C GLU A 158 -9.40 5.84 13.68
N ARG A 159 -10.30 6.72 13.23
CA ARG A 159 -11.73 6.60 13.50
C ARG A 159 -12.31 5.26 13.07
N VAL A 160 -11.98 4.81 11.86
CA VAL A 160 -12.46 3.52 11.33
C VAL A 160 -11.84 2.35 12.09
N ALA A 161 -10.54 2.38 12.34
CA ALA A 161 -9.85 1.31 13.05
C ALA A 161 -10.35 1.18 14.50
N GLU A 162 -10.54 2.31 15.21
CA GLU A 162 -11.11 2.33 16.56
C GLU A 162 -12.55 1.81 16.58
N SER A 163 -13.36 2.10 15.57
CA SER A 163 -14.71 1.52 15.49
C SER A 163 -14.65 0.01 15.30
N LEU A 164 -13.76 -0.51 14.45
CA LEU A 164 -13.65 -1.95 14.16
C LEU A 164 -13.01 -2.76 15.30
N VAL A 165 -12.13 -2.16 16.09
CA VAL A 165 -11.52 -2.85 17.25
C VAL A 165 -12.53 -3.06 18.38
N GLN A 166 -13.57 -2.25 18.46
CA GLN A 166 -14.66 -2.38 19.44
C GLN A 166 -15.68 -3.48 19.04
N VAL A 167 -15.67 -3.95 17.81
CA VAL A 167 -16.63 -4.95 17.33
C VAL A 167 -16.06 -6.37 17.54
N PRO A 168 -16.61 -7.18 18.47
CA PRO A 168 -16.21 -8.57 18.62
C PRO A 168 -16.52 -9.39 17.36
N MET A 169 -15.59 -10.24 16.96
CA MET A 169 -15.74 -11.14 15.81
C MET A 169 -15.24 -12.53 16.19
N THR A 170 -16.12 -13.51 16.13
CA THR A 170 -15.75 -14.92 16.33
C THR A 170 -15.03 -15.47 15.09
N THR A 171 -14.30 -16.59 15.26
CA THR A 171 -13.68 -17.30 14.12
C THR A 171 -14.72 -17.71 13.07
N GLY A 172 -15.92 -18.13 13.48
CA GLY A 172 -16.99 -18.49 12.55
C GLY A 172 -17.44 -17.32 11.69
N GLN A 173 -17.69 -16.17 12.30
CA GLN A 173 -18.03 -14.91 11.59
C GLN A 173 -16.90 -14.47 10.67
N PHE A 174 -15.65 -14.56 11.12
CA PHE A 174 -14.50 -14.25 10.25
C PHE A 174 -14.42 -15.21 9.05
N THR A 175 -14.66 -16.52 9.26
CA THR A 175 -14.68 -17.50 8.16
C THR A 175 -15.80 -17.20 7.16
N GLU A 176 -16.99 -16.81 7.65
CA GLU A 176 -18.09 -16.36 6.80
C GLU A 176 -17.71 -15.14 5.96
N LEU A 177 -17.15 -14.11 6.59
CA LEU A 177 -16.62 -12.93 5.89
C LEU A 177 -15.54 -13.32 4.87
N ALA A 178 -14.56 -14.12 5.24
CA ALA A 178 -13.47 -14.55 4.36
C ALA A 178 -14.00 -15.35 3.15
N THR A 179 -15.01 -16.18 3.33
CA THR A 179 -15.63 -16.96 2.25
C THR A 179 -16.54 -16.13 1.37
N SER A 180 -17.12 -15.05 1.86
CA SER A 180 -17.85 -14.09 1.04
C SER A 180 -16.92 -13.29 0.13
N ILE A 181 -15.71 -12.92 0.63
CA ILE A 181 -14.69 -12.21 -0.15
C ILE A 181 -14.00 -13.15 -1.16
N TYR A 182 -13.73 -14.37 -0.75
CA TYR A 182 -13.06 -15.40 -1.56
C TYR A 182 -14.02 -16.57 -1.79
N ALA A 183 -14.91 -16.43 -2.77
CA ALA A 183 -15.91 -17.45 -3.06
C ALA A 183 -15.27 -18.82 -3.35
N LYS A 184 -15.91 -19.88 -2.82
CA LYS A 184 -15.48 -21.25 -3.09
C LYS A 184 -15.64 -21.55 -4.58
N PRO A 185 -14.62 -22.10 -5.26
CA PRO A 185 -14.76 -22.55 -6.64
C PRO A 185 -15.84 -23.66 -6.75
N GLU A 186 -16.56 -23.67 -7.86
CA GLU A 186 -17.48 -24.78 -8.18
C GLU A 186 -16.70 -26.10 -8.28
N SER A 187 -17.30 -27.17 -7.76
CA SER A 187 -16.64 -28.48 -7.68
C SER A 187 -16.97 -29.32 -8.90
N ASP A 188 -16.28 -29.09 -10.01
CA ASP A 188 -16.17 -30.07 -11.10
C ASP A 188 -14.81 -30.83 -11.04
N GLU A 189 -14.64 -31.86 -11.86
CA GLU A 189 -13.42 -32.68 -11.80
C GLU A 189 -12.14 -31.91 -12.14
N THR A 190 -12.21 -30.83 -12.91
CA THR A 190 -11.07 -29.96 -13.27
C THR A 190 -10.68 -29.01 -12.14
N SER A 191 -11.53 -28.86 -11.12
CA SER A 191 -11.39 -27.84 -10.08
C SER A 191 -10.81 -28.35 -8.75
N LYS A 192 -10.48 -29.64 -8.60
CA LYS A 192 -9.93 -30.19 -7.33
C LYS A 192 -8.73 -29.38 -6.81
N ARG A 193 -7.83 -28.95 -7.70
CA ARG A 193 -6.69 -28.09 -7.33
C ARG A 193 -7.12 -26.68 -6.93
N ALA A 194 -8.18 -26.14 -7.54
CA ALA A 194 -8.72 -24.82 -7.20
C ALA A 194 -9.37 -24.86 -5.83
N VAL A 195 -10.16 -25.90 -5.55
CA VAL A 195 -10.80 -26.13 -4.22
C VAL A 195 -9.73 -26.29 -3.14
N SER A 196 -8.69 -27.10 -3.38
CA SER A 196 -7.58 -27.26 -2.41
C SER A 196 -6.85 -25.94 -2.15
N ARG A 197 -6.58 -25.14 -3.19
CA ARG A 197 -5.97 -23.81 -3.03
C ARG A 197 -6.86 -22.86 -2.25
N TRP A 198 -8.15 -22.87 -2.54
CA TRP A 198 -9.13 -22.08 -1.79
C TRP A 198 -9.17 -22.50 -0.32
N SER A 199 -9.28 -23.80 -0.03
CA SER A 199 -9.27 -24.31 1.34
C SER A 199 -8.00 -23.91 2.10
N ASN A 200 -6.82 -24.05 1.48
CA ASN A 200 -5.56 -23.64 2.08
C ASN A 200 -5.52 -22.12 2.34
N GLN A 201 -6.14 -21.33 1.46
CA GLN A 201 -6.25 -19.88 1.64
C GLN A 201 -7.13 -19.51 2.84
N ILE A 202 -8.30 -20.14 2.98
CA ILE A 202 -9.20 -19.90 4.12
C ILE A 202 -8.53 -20.35 5.43
N ASN A 203 -7.91 -21.53 5.45
CA ASN A 203 -7.17 -22.02 6.63
C ASN A 203 -6.03 -21.06 7.04
N LEU A 204 -5.30 -20.50 6.07
CA LEU A 204 -4.25 -19.50 6.33
C LEU A 204 -4.85 -18.23 6.95
N LEU A 205 -5.95 -17.71 6.39
CA LEU A 205 -6.63 -16.53 6.91
C LEU A 205 -7.13 -16.74 8.35
N GLU A 206 -7.72 -17.89 8.63
CA GLU A 206 -8.12 -18.25 10.00
C GLU A 206 -6.93 -18.34 10.95
N SER A 207 -5.81 -18.91 10.47
CA SER A 207 -4.58 -19.00 11.24
C SER A 207 -4.05 -17.60 11.60
N ILE A 208 -4.01 -16.68 10.63
CA ILE A 208 -3.61 -15.28 10.87
C ILE A 208 -4.58 -14.62 11.87
N PHE A 209 -5.89 -14.75 11.65
CA PHE A 209 -6.91 -14.16 12.53
C PHE A 209 -6.80 -14.63 13.98
N LYS A 210 -6.41 -15.89 14.20
CA LYS A 210 -6.20 -16.49 15.53
C LYS A 210 -4.84 -16.17 16.17
N GLY A 211 -4.01 -15.34 15.53
CA GLY A 211 -2.65 -15.05 16.02
C GLY A 211 -1.62 -16.16 15.74
N ASN A 212 -1.93 -17.11 14.87
CA ASN A 212 -1.08 -18.24 14.52
C ASN A 212 -0.53 -18.13 13.09
N ALA A 213 -0.21 -16.92 12.63
CA ALA A 213 0.38 -16.72 11.32
C ALA A 213 1.74 -17.43 11.20
N PRO A 214 2.14 -17.90 9.98
CA PRO A 214 3.45 -18.52 9.79
C PRO A 214 4.65 -17.64 10.18
N GLN A 215 4.49 -16.32 10.17
CA GLN A 215 5.51 -15.36 10.62
C GLN A 215 5.42 -14.99 12.11
N GLY A 216 4.50 -15.57 12.85
CA GLY A 216 4.27 -15.32 14.27
C GLY A 216 2.93 -14.68 14.58
N ASP A 217 2.71 -14.35 15.83
CA ASP A 217 1.48 -13.69 16.27
C ASP A 217 1.45 -12.23 15.85
N THR A 218 0.66 -11.94 14.83
CA THR A 218 0.52 -10.58 14.25
C THR A 218 -0.80 -9.91 14.61
N THR A 219 -1.76 -10.68 15.15
CA THR A 219 -3.11 -10.20 15.48
C THR A 219 -3.52 -10.42 16.93
N GLY A 220 -2.72 -11.13 17.74
CA GLY A 220 -3.12 -11.53 19.10
C GLY A 220 -3.50 -10.39 20.03
N GLN A 221 -2.86 -9.23 19.90
CA GLN A 221 -3.19 -8.06 20.72
C GLN A 221 -4.57 -7.44 20.38
N ILE A 222 -5.05 -7.66 19.17
CA ILE A 222 -6.36 -7.20 18.67
C ILE A 222 -7.30 -8.36 18.37
N GLY A 223 -6.93 -9.57 18.81
CA GLY A 223 -7.61 -10.83 18.50
C GLY A 223 -9.09 -10.81 18.83
N GLY A 224 -9.89 -11.49 18.00
CA GLY A 224 -11.34 -11.59 18.20
C GLY A 224 -12.11 -10.29 17.90
N THR A 225 -11.57 -9.40 17.06
CA THR A 225 -12.24 -8.17 16.65
C THR A 225 -12.36 -8.06 15.13
N ALA A 226 -13.26 -7.21 14.64
CA ALA A 226 -13.38 -6.91 13.21
C ALA A 226 -12.10 -6.26 12.66
N TRP A 227 -11.37 -5.50 13.48
CA TRP A 227 -10.06 -4.96 13.10
C TRP A 227 -9.02 -6.06 12.88
N ALA A 228 -9.00 -7.12 13.72
CA ALA A 228 -8.17 -8.30 13.48
C ALA A 228 -8.55 -9.01 12.18
N GLY A 229 -9.84 -9.12 11.88
CA GLY A 229 -10.34 -9.65 10.62
C GLY A 229 -9.84 -8.89 9.40
N TYR A 230 -9.97 -7.56 9.41
CA TYR A 230 -9.43 -6.71 8.34
C TYR A 230 -7.91 -6.89 8.18
N ASN A 231 -7.17 -6.91 9.29
CA ASN A 231 -5.73 -7.07 9.25
C ASN A 231 -5.29 -8.45 8.75
N ALA A 232 -5.99 -9.52 9.10
CA ALA A 232 -5.72 -10.87 8.58
C ALA A 232 -5.89 -10.93 7.05
N LEU A 233 -6.95 -10.30 6.52
CA LEU A 233 -7.20 -10.23 5.08
C LEU A 233 -6.12 -9.43 4.34
N THR A 234 -5.70 -8.30 4.89
CA THR A 234 -4.67 -7.44 4.27
C THR A 234 -3.25 -7.99 4.43
N GLU A 235 -2.94 -8.66 5.54
CA GLU A 235 -1.68 -9.36 5.75
C GLU A 235 -1.46 -10.45 4.70
N ARG A 236 -2.51 -11.22 4.41
CA ARG A 236 -2.43 -12.20 3.32
C ARG A 236 -2.08 -11.54 1.98
N LEU A 237 -2.62 -10.37 1.67
CA LEU A 237 -2.29 -9.65 0.44
C LEU A 237 -0.83 -9.17 0.42
N ASP A 238 -0.31 -8.75 1.55
CA ASP A 238 1.04 -8.22 1.63
C ASP A 238 2.11 -9.31 1.64
N TRP A 239 1.84 -10.48 2.25
CA TRP A 239 2.84 -11.50 2.53
C TRP A 239 2.62 -12.85 1.85
N TYR A 240 1.37 -13.24 1.53
CA TYR A 240 1.03 -14.61 1.12
C TYR A 240 0.31 -14.69 -0.23
N ARG A 241 0.60 -13.78 -1.15
CA ARG A 241 -0.13 -13.68 -2.44
C ARG A 241 -0.14 -14.94 -3.28
N ASN A 242 0.96 -15.68 -3.30
CA ASN A 242 1.11 -16.83 -4.18
C ASN A 242 0.52 -18.12 -3.61
N GLY A 243 -0.27 -18.03 -2.53
CA GLY A 243 -0.89 -19.20 -1.89
C GLY A 243 0.09 -20.10 -1.15
N SER A 244 1.33 -19.64 -0.95
CA SER A 244 2.31 -20.29 -0.08
C SER A 244 2.01 -19.96 1.37
N ASN A 245 2.05 -20.95 2.25
CA ASN A 245 1.98 -20.76 3.71
C ASN A 245 3.31 -20.22 4.27
N SER A 246 4.31 -20.02 3.43
CA SER A 246 5.54 -19.35 3.80
C SER A 246 5.44 -17.88 3.40
N PRO A 247 5.83 -16.93 4.28
CA PRO A 247 5.99 -15.55 3.87
C PRO A 247 6.93 -15.54 2.68
N GLU A 248 6.64 -14.73 1.66
CA GLU A 248 7.58 -14.51 0.56
C GLU A 248 8.85 -13.91 1.14
N LEU A 249 9.75 -14.78 1.61
CA LEU A 249 11.08 -14.42 2.07
C LEU A 249 11.78 -13.70 0.91
N GLY A 250 12.02 -12.41 1.07
CA GLY A 250 12.63 -11.57 0.06
C GLY A 250 11.64 -10.67 -0.68
N ARG A 251 10.39 -10.52 -0.21
CA ARG A 251 9.64 -9.34 -0.57
C ARG A 251 10.43 -8.14 -0.08
N THR A 252 11.34 -7.71 -0.94
CA THR A 252 12.19 -6.56 -0.68
C THR A 252 11.27 -5.38 -0.37
N ARG A 253 11.73 -4.43 0.41
CA ARG A 253 11.06 -3.15 0.64
C ARG A 253 10.62 -2.50 -0.68
N ALA A 254 11.34 -2.77 -1.77
CA ALA A 254 10.97 -2.43 -3.13
C ALA A 254 9.66 -3.10 -3.60
N ALA A 255 9.44 -4.38 -3.29
CA ALA A 255 8.20 -5.09 -3.67
C ALA A 255 7.01 -4.60 -2.82
N GLN A 256 7.22 -4.23 -1.57
CA GLN A 256 6.21 -3.58 -0.73
C GLN A 256 5.82 -2.21 -1.31
N ALA A 257 6.82 -1.38 -1.64
CA ALA A 257 6.59 -0.11 -2.32
C ALA A 257 5.84 -0.29 -3.65
N MET A 258 6.18 -1.33 -4.44
CA MET A 258 5.47 -1.66 -5.67
C MET A 258 4.02 -2.08 -5.43
N GLY A 259 3.72 -2.72 -4.32
CA GLY A 259 2.35 -3.02 -3.90
C GLY A 259 1.54 -1.75 -3.68
N ILE A 260 2.11 -0.77 -2.97
CA ILE A 260 1.49 0.55 -2.71
C ILE A 260 1.35 1.35 -4.01
N ILE A 261 2.37 1.37 -4.86
CA ILE A 261 2.36 2.04 -6.17
C ILE A 261 1.34 1.40 -7.13
N GLY A 262 1.00 0.12 -6.92
CA GLY A 262 0.04 -0.65 -7.71
C GLY A 262 -1.41 -0.48 -7.24
N ASN A 263 -2.19 -1.55 -7.42
CA ASN A 263 -3.62 -1.57 -7.10
C ASN A 263 -3.94 -2.12 -5.70
N LEU A 264 -2.94 -2.37 -4.84
CA LEU A 264 -3.18 -2.98 -3.53
C LEU A 264 -4.02 -2.10 -2.61
N GLY A 265 -3.76 -0.80 -2.60
CA GLY A 265 -4.56 0.13 -1.82
C GLY A 265 -6.05 0.08 -2.20
N LYS A 266 -6.36 0.00 -3.50
CA LYS A 266 -7.74 -0.18 -3.97
C LYS A 266 -8.32 -1.53 -3.51
N THR A 267 -7.55 -2.61 -3.57
CA THR A 267 -8.00 -3.92 -3.08
C THR A 267 -8.26 -3.90 -1.57
N LYS A 268 -7.37 -3.28 -0.80
CA LYS A 268 -7.54 -3.11 0.65
C LYS A 268 -8.75 -2.25 1.00
N SER A 269 -9.03 -1.21 0.20
CA SER A 269 -10.24 -0.38 0.35
C SER A 269 -11.50 -1.21 0.11
N ASN A 270 -11.52 -2.03 -0.93
CA ASN A 270 -12.67 -2.90 -1.21
C ASN A 270 -12.89 -3.93 -0.08
N ILE A 271 -11.81 -4.47 0.48
CA ILE A 271 -11.89 -5.37 1.64
C ILE A 271 -12.45 -4.61 2.85
N LEU A 272 -11.98 -3.38 3.12
CA LEU A 272 -12.51 -2.59 4.21
C LEU A 272 -14.02 -2.38 4.09
N THR A 273 -14.50 -1.98 2.91
CA THR A 273 -15.95 -1.83 2.64
C THR A 273 -16.72 -3.12 2.89
N GLN A 274 -16.15 -4.29 2.54
CA GLN A 274 -16.80 -5.58 2.80
C GLN A 274 -16.81 -5.93 4.29
N VAL A 275 -15.74 -5.60 5.03
CA VAL A 275 -15.69 -5.77 6.49
C VAL A 275 -16.73 -4.88 7.16
N GLU A 276 -16.80 -3.60 6.81
CA GLU A 276 -17.80 -2.66 7.34
C GLU A 276 -19.23 -3.15 7.05
N SER A 277 -19.53 -3.52 5.80
CA SER A 277 -20.85 -4.05 5.43
C SER A 277 -21.19 -5.34 6.15
N PHE A 278 -20.22 -6.22 6.39
CA PHE A 278 -20.42 -7.45 7.16
C PHE A 278 -20.74 -7.12 8.62
N VAL A 279 -19.98 -6.21 9.24
CA VAL A 279 -20.21 -5.74 10.62
C VAL A 279 -21.61 -5.13 10.76
N ASP A 280 -22.03 -4.28 9.82
CA ASP A 280 -23.35 -3.66 9.81
C ASP A 280 -24.50 -4.71 9.69
N SER A 281 -24.23 -5.87 9.07
CA SER A 281 -25.19 -6.96 8.92
C SER A 281 -25.23 -7.92 10.14
N MET A 282 -24.27 -7.81 11.07
CA MET A 282 -24.26 -8.63 12.26
C MET A 282 -25.41 -8.24 13.21
N PRO A 283 -26.09 -9.20 13.83
CA PRO A 283 -27.09 -8.88 14.83
C PRO A 283 -26.44 -8.08 15.98
N GLU A 284 -27.13 -7.03 16.44
CA GLU A 284 -26.68 -6.27 17.60
C GLU A 284 -26.39 -7.23 18.75
N THR A 285 -25.13 -7.26 19.18
CA THR A 285 -24.76 -8.06 20.35
C THR A 285 -25.39 -7.36 21.55
N VAL A 286 -26.49 -7.92 22.06
CA VAL A 286 -27.07 -7.47 23.32
C VAL A 286 -25.97 -7.67 24.36
N ALA A 287 -25.43 -6.57 24.87
CA ALA A 287 -24.51 -6.59 26.01
C ALA A 287 -25.26 -7.20 27.19
N VAL A 288 -24.82 -8.38 27.61
CA VAL A 288 -25.30 -9.05 28.81
C VAL A 288 -24.56 -8.53 30.02
#